data_7e70b40502a409c18d2b7936100e2c7a
#
_entry.id   7e70b40502a409c18d2b7936100e2c7a
#
_cell.length_a   1.000
_cell.length_b   1.000
_cell.length_c   1.000
_cell.angle_alpha   90.00
_cell.angle_beta   90.00
_cell.angle_gamma   90.00
#
_symmetry.space_group_name_H-M   'P 1'
#
loop_
_entity.id
_entity.type
_entity.pdbx_description
1 polymer ?
#
loop_
_entity_poly.entity_id
_entity_poly.type
_entity_poly.pdbx_seq_one_letter_code
_entity_poly.pdbx_strand_id
1 'polypeptide(L)'
;GGVVILLGALLTESIVTAVLGPIAEPLQLQDALNYLTKIFLPVWVHARGPVIALVAIALVSVLYYFAPNVRPGKFRLLTLGSSAALVVITVIWVLFGWYLSAIGITSPYGAFGTVIAVLGLVWVMNIVLLEGVKIDAEVLRAKELQLGWDSARRIQSPPRSNAGALWRAKTQNWADKTAHEITRRREEQSR
;
A
#
# COMPACT_ATOMS: atom_id res chain seq x y z
N GLY A 1 10.87 -10.28 -4.07
CA GLY A 1 11.28 -9.88 -2.71
C GLY A 1 10.19 -10.07 -1.65
N GLY A 2 8.94 -9.66 -1.91
CA GLY A 2 7.85 -9.71 -0.92
C GLY A 2 7.46 -11.12 -0.45
N VAL A 3 7.52 -12.11 -1.35
CA VAL A 3 7.21 -13.51 -1.03
C VAL A 3 8.21 -14.10 -0.03
N VAL A 4 9.50 -13.78 -0.19
CA VAL A 4 10.57 -14.26 0.72
C VAL A 4 10.38 -13.71 2.14
N ILE A 5 9.91 -12.47 2.25
CA ILE A 5 9.67 -11.81 3.55
C ILE A 5 8.41 -12.37 4.20
N LEU A 6 7.35 -12.61 3.43
CA LEU A 6 6.14 -13.28 3.90
C LEU A 6 6.45 -14.71 4.38
N LEU A 7 7.22 -15.47 3.61
CA LEU A 7 7.67 -16.80 4.01
C LEU A 7 8.55 -16.73 5.27
N GLY A 8 9.47 -15.75 5.34
CA GLY A 8 10.27 -15.53 6.53
C GLY A 8 9.45 -15.16 7.77
N ALA A 9 8.40 -14.33 7.61
CA ALA A 9 7.52 -13.98 8.71
C ALA A 9 6.71 -15.16 9.26
N LEU A 10 6.47 -16.18 8.42
CA LEU A 10 5.77 -17.42 8.81
C LEU A 10 6.70 -18.47 9.42
N LEU A 11 8.03 -18.29 9.33
CA LEU A 11 8.98 -19.23 9.94
C LEU A 11 8.89 -19.15 11.46
N THR A 12 8.25 -20.14 12.03
CA THR A 12 8.21 -20.39 13.48
C THR A 12 8.93 -21.69 13.78
N GLU A 13 9.39 -21.85 15.03
CA GLU A 13 10.08 -23.08 15.47
C GLU A 13 9.24 -24.33 15.17
N SER A 14 7.92 -24.24 15.43
CA SER A 14 6.98 -25.34 15.17
C SER A 14 6.90 -25.75 13.70
N ILE A 15 6.90 -24.78 12.78
CA ILE A 15 6.83 -25.05 11.32
C ILE A 15 8.16 -25.63 10.84
N VAL A 16 9.29 -25.07 11.29
CA VAL A 16 10.62 -25.54 10.89
C VAL A 16 10.84 -26.96 11.37
N THR A 17 10.51 -27.30 12.62
CA THR A 17 10.64 -28.65 13.15
C THR A 17 9.68 -29.64 12.52
N ALA A 18 8.44 -29.24 12.23
CA ALA A 18 7.44 -30.10 11.59
C ALA A 18 7.78 -30.45 10.14
N VAL A 19 8.35 -29.49 9.40
CA VAL A 19 8.66 -29.66 7.96
C VAL A 19 10.05 -30.23 7.75
N LEU A 20 11.06 -29.74 8.46
CA LEU A 20 12.46 -30.11 8.24
C LEU A 20 12.90 -31.26 9.14
N GLY A 21 12.27 -31.51 10.30
CA GLY A 21 12.60 -32.57 11.22
C GLY A 21 12.62 -33.93 10.53
N PRO A 22 11.54 -34.38 9.86
CA PRO A 22 11.49 -35.68 9.19
C PRO A 22 12.50 -35.85 8.04
N ILE A 23 12.98 -34.73 7.48
CA ILE A 23 13.91 -34.70 6.35
C ILE A 23 15.37 -34.63 6.84
N ALA A 24 15.59 -33.96 7.97
CA ALA A 24 16.94 -33.76 8.50
C ALA A 24 17.59 -35.03 9.05
N GLU A 25 16.79 -35.97 9.58
CA GLU A 25 17.30 -37.26 10.08
C GLU A 25 17.93 -38.09 8.97
N PRO A 26 17.24 -38.45 7.87
CA PRO A 26 17.83 -39.30 6.82
C PRO A 26 18.96 -38.62 6.03
N LEU A 27 19.02 -37.29 6.02
CA LEU A 27 20.05 -36.52 5.31
C LEU A 27 21.22 -36.09 6.20
N GLN A 28 21.25 -36.52 7.46
CA GLN A 28 22.30 -36.18 8.45
C GLN A 28 22.48 -34.63 8.61
N LEU A 29 21.42 -33.87 8.47
CA LEU A 29 21.42 -32.40 8.57
C LEU A 29 21.05 -31.90 9.97
N GLN A 30 21.28 -32.71 11.00
CA GLN A 30 20.95 -32.40 12.41
C GLN A 30 21.61 -31.09 12.89
N ASP A 31 22.87 -30.85 12.49
CA ASP A 31 23.60 -29.65 12.88
C ASP A 31 22.98 -28.40 12.23
N ALA A 32 22.55 -28.49 10.98
CA ALA A 32 21.84 -27.38 10.30
C ALA A 32 20.46 -27.10 10.95
N LEU A 33 19.73 -28.14 11.32
CA LEU A 33 18.46 -28.03 12.02
C LEU A 33 18.65 -27.41 13.41
N ASN A 34 19.66 -27.83 14.16
CA ASN A 34 20.02 -27.27 15.45
C ASN A 34 20.41 -25.76 15.34
N TYR A 35 21.18 -25.40 14.32
CA TYR A 35 21.54 -24.02 14.05
C TYR A 35 20.29 -23.17 13.77
N LEU A 36 19.40 -23.66 12.91
CA LEU A 36 18.16 -22.98 12.57
C LEU A 36 17.25 -22.78 13.78
N THR A 37 17.05 -23.82 14.59
CA THR A 37 16.11 -23.78 15.71
C THR A 37 16.67 -23.06 16.94
N LYS A 38 17.95 -23.22 17.25
CA LYS A 38 18.55 -22.71 18.47
C LYS A 38 19.22 -21.33 18.33
N ILE A 39 19.66 -20.98 17.13
CA ILE A 39 20.38 -19.72 16.89
C ILE A 39 19.58 -18.80 15.98
N PHE A 40 19.21 -19.26 14.79
CA PHE A 40 18.56 -18.39 13.80
C PHE A 40 17.15 -18.00 14.20
N LEU A 41 16.30 -18.95 14.59
CA LEU A 41 14.90 -18.66 14.91
C LEU A 41 14.70 -17.71 16.09
N PRO A 42 15.40 -17.84 17.23
CA PRO A 42 15.27 -16.87 18.31
C PRO A 42 15.67 -15.45 17.90
N VAL A 43 16.75 -15.32 17.11
CA VAL A 43 17.16 -14.01 16.56
C VAL A 43 16.12 -13.50 15.58
N TRP A 44 15.60 -14.38 14.70
CA TRP A 44 14.58 -14.03 13.71
C TRP A 44 13.26 -13.56 14.35
N VAL A 45 12.81 -14.20 15.42
CA VAL A 45 11.60 -13.80 16.15
C VAL A 45 11.68 -12.35 16.61
N HIS A 46 12.86 -11.89 17.06
CA HIS A 46 13.06 -10.50 17.48
C HIS A 46 13.30 -9.56 16.27
N ALA A 47 14.00 -10.03 15.24
CA ALA A 47 14.35 -9.23 14.07
C ALA A 47 13.18 -9.06 13.07
N ARG A 48 12.24 -10.01 13.02
CA ARG A 48 11.14 -9.99 12.04
C ARG A 48 10.28 -8.72 12.10
N GLY A 49 10.01 -8.20 13.30
CA GLY A 49 9.22 -6.96 13.47
C GLY A 49 9.88 -5.75 12.80
N PRO A 50 11.12 -5.40 13.18
CA PRO A 50 11.88 -4.35 12.52
C PRO A 50 12.06 -4.56 11.00
N VAL A 51 12.30 -5.80 10.56
CA VAL A 51 12.45 -6.11 9.13
C VAL A 51 11.16 -5.85 8.36
N ILE A 52 10.01 -6.32 8.88
CA ILE A 52 8.69 -6.06 8.26
C ILE A 52 8.41 -4.56 8.23
N ALA A 53 8.70 -3.84 9.32
CA ALA A 53 8.52 -2.39 9.36
C ALA A 53 9.38 -1.67 8.31
N LEU A 54 10.66 -2.02 8.17
CA LEU A 54 11.55 -1.45 7.15
C LEU A 54 11.04 -1.70 5.73
N VAL A 55 10.55 -2.91 5.47
CA VAL A 55 9.99 -3.27 4.16
C VAL A 55 8.69 -2.50 3.90
N ALA A 56 7.82 -2.37 4.89
CA ALA A 56 6.60 -1.58 4.77
C ALA A 56 6.93 -0.11 4.47
N ILE A 57 7.88 0.49 5.20
CA ILE A 57 8.37 1.85 4.95
C ILE A 57 8.90 1.97 3.52
N ALA A 58 9.73 1.03 3.07
CA ALA A 58 10.29 1.05 1.72
C ALA A 58 9.20 0.95 0.65
N LEU A 59 8.25 0.03 0.80
CA LEU A 59 7.12 -0.15 -0.14
C LEU A 59 6.25 1.10 -0.21
N VAL A 60 5.87 1.67 0.93
CA VAL A 60 5.07 2.91 0.98
C VAL A 60 5.86 4.06 0.36
N SER A 61 7.15 4.20 0.65
CA SER A 61 8.00 5.23 0.06
C SER A 61 8.10 5.13 -1.46
N VAL A 62 8.27 3.91 -1.97
CA VAL A 62 8.26 3.64 -3.42
C VAL A 62 6.91 3.98 -4.03
N LEU A 63 5.81 3.55 -3.39
CA LEU A 63 4.46 3.85 -3.83
C LEU A 63 4.23 5.37 -3.92
N TYR A 64 4.56 6.11 -2.87
CA TYR A 64 4.38 7.56 -2.81
C TYR A 64 5.29 8.34 -3.76
N TYR A 65 6.43 7.76 -4.11
CA TYR A 65 7.31 8.35 -5.11
C TYR A 65 6.81 8.13 -6.54
N PHE A 66 6.30 6.93 -6.86
CA PHE A 66 5.92 6.56 -8.22
C PHE A 66 4.44 6.79 -8.55
N ALA A 67 3.53 6.69 -7.57
CA ALA A 67 2.10 6.81 -7.83
C ALA A 67 1.65 8.21 -8.26
N PRO A 68 2.12 9.34 -7.68
CA PRO A 68 1.73 10.66 -8.13
C PRO A 68 2.33 10.99 -9.49
N ASN A 69 1.50 11.56 -10.39
CA ASN A 69 1.95 12.04 -11.70
C ASN A 69 2.58 13.45 -11.64
N VAL A 70 3.28 13.75 -10.56
CA VAL A 70 4.03 14.99 -10.38
C VAL A 70 5.50 14.63 -10.19
N ARG A 71 6.42 15.42 -10.72
CA ARG A 71 7.86 15.22 -10.52
C ARG A 71 8.26 15.78 -9.15
N PRO A 72 8.51 14.93 -8.13
CA PRO A 72 9.07 15.41 -6.89
C PRO A 72 10.50 15.88 -7.13
N GLY A 73 10.86 17.04 -6.59
CA GLY A 73 12.20 17.62 -6.80
C GLY A 73 13.34 16.79 -6.20
N LYS A 74 13.06 16.01 -5.15
CA LYS A 74 14.01 15.09 -4.51
C LYS A 74 13.27 13.87 -3.99
N PHE A 75 13.88 12.69 -4.11
CA PHE A 75 13.42 11.48 -3.45
C PHE A 75 13.51 11.65 -1.93
N ARG A 76 12.40 11.48 -1.22
CA ARG A 76 12.37 11.44 0.24
C ARG A 76 11.77 10.10 0.65
N LEU A 77 12.48 9.37 1.52
CA LEU A 77 12.01 8.10 2.06
C LEU A 77 10.69 8.26 2.83
N LEU A 78 10.56 9.36 3.57
CA LEU A 78 9.35 9.67 4.34
C LEU A 78 8.90 11.08 3.99
N THR A 79 7.68 11.18 3.47
CA THR A 79 6.95 12.42 3.30
C THR A 79 5.96 12.60 4.46
N LEU A 80 5.37 13.76 4.61
CA LEU A 80 4.38 14.02 5.66
C LEU A 80 3.16 13.10 5.49
N GLY A 81 2.70 12.90 4.26
CA GLY A 81 1.58 12.01 3.95
C GLY A 81 1.93 10.55 4.16
N SER A 82 3.12 10.10 3.74
CA SER A 82 3.54 8.71 3.93
C SER A 82 3.76 8.37 5.41
N SER A 83 4.31 9.30 6.21
CA SER A 83 4.49 9.08 7.65
C SER A 83 3.14 9.02 8.38
N ALA A 84 2.20 9.93 8.05
CA ALA A 84 0.85 9.90 8.60
C ALA A 84 0.14 8.58 8.25
N ALA A 85 0.20 8.15 6.98
CA ALA A 85 -0.38 6.89 6.54
C ALA A 85 0.21 5.68 7.28
N LEU A 86 1.54 5.63 7.46
CA LEU A 86 2.20 4.54 8.20
C LEU A 86 1.77 4.49 9.67
N VAL A 87 1.65 5.63 10.34
CA VAL A 87 1.16 5.68 11.72
C VAL A 87 -0.26 5.14 11.80
N VAL A 88 -1.17 5.61 10.94
CA VAL A 88 -2.57 5.18 10.93
C VAL A 88 -2.66 3.68 10.61
N ILE A 89 -1.92 3.18 9.62
CA ILE A 89 -1.86 1.75 9.26
C ILE A 89 -1.39 0.93 10.46
N THR A 90 -0.35 1.39 11.17
CA THR A 90 0.17 0.69 12.36
C THR A 90 -0.89 0.59 13.46
N VAL A 91 -1.61 1.68 13.74
CA VAL A 91 -2.72 1.69 14.70
C VAL A 91 -3.82 0.71 14.29
N ILE A 92 -4.22 0.73 13.02
CA ILE A 92 -5.24 -0.20 12.48
C ILE A 92 -4.78 -1.65 12.63
N TRP A 93 -3.51 -1.96 12.35
CA TRP A 93 -2.96 -3.31 12.52
C TRP A 93 -3.00 -3.79 13.97
N VAL A 94 -2.64 -2.93 14.93
CA VAL A 94 -2.70 -3.24 16.37
C VAL A 94 -4.14 -3.50 16.78
N LEU A 95 -5.07 -2.63 16.39
CA LEU A 95 -6.49 -2.79 16.70
C LEU A 95 -7.08 -4.05 16.07
N PHE A 96 -6.69 -4.36 14.83
CA PHE A 96 -7.14 -5.56 14.13
C PHE A 96 -6.60 -6.83 14.78
N GLY A 97 -5.34 -6.85 15.19
CA GLY A 97 -4.76 -7.96 15.94
C GLY A 97 -5.47 -8.19 17.28
N TRP A 98 -5.77 -7.11 18.01
CA TRP A 98 -6.56 -7.17 19.22
C TRP A 98 -7.98 -7.71 18.98
N TYR A 99 -8.66 -7.20 17.94
CA TYR A 99 -9.98 -7.67 17.53
C TYR A 99 -9.98 -9.18 17.24
N LEU A 100 -9.03 -9.68 16.45
CA LEU A 100 -8.92 -11.11 16.15
C LEU A 100 -8.67 -11.96 17.40
N SER A 101 -7.88 -11.47 18.36
CA SER A 101 -7.59 -12.18 19.62
C SER A 101 -8.83 -12.22 20.53
N ALA A 102 -9.67 -11.19 20.51
CA ALA A 102 -10.86 -11.10 21.33
C ALA A 102 -12.03 -11.97 20.85
N ILE A 103 -12.20 -12.10 19.51
CA ILE A 103 -13.33 -12.84 18.94
C ILE A 103 -13.07 -14.36 18.89
N GLY A 104 -11.81 -14.77 18.79
CA GLY A 104 -11.44 -16.20 18.66
C GLY A 104 -11.91 -16.81 17.32
N ILE A 105 -11.07 -17.63 16.69
CA ILE A 105 -11.35 -18.28 15.39
C ILE A 105 -12.11 -19.63 15.59
N THR A 106 -12.66 -19.87 16.76
CA THR A 106 -13.21 -21.17 17.16
C THR A 106 -14.64 -21.46 16.65
N SER A 107 -15.32 -20.49 16.04
CA SER A 107 -16.66 -20.66 15.46
C SER A 107 -16.58 -21.24 14.05
N PRO A 108 -17.53 -22.11 13.61
CA PRO A 108 -17.66 -22.56 12.22
C PRO A 108 -17.77 -21.41 11.21
N TYR A 109 -18.31 -20.28 11.63
CA TYR A 109 -18.36 -19.03 10.85
C TYR A 109 -17.10 -18.17 10.99
N GLY A 110 -16.17 -18.50 11.88
CA GLY A 110 -14.96 -17.73 12.17
C GLY A 110 -14.03 -17.57 10.96
N ALA A 111 -13.91 -18.62 10.14
CA ALA A 111 -13.10 -18.57 8.94
C ALA A 111 -13.66 -17.56 7.91
N PHE A 112 -14.96 -17.60 7.64
CA PHE A 112 -15.63 -16.65 6.74
C PHE A 112 -15.60 -15.23 7.30
N GLY A 113 -15.87 -15.06 8.59
CA GLY A 113 -15.77 -13.76 9.27
C GLY A 113 -14.36 -13.17 9.19
N THR A 114 -13.33 -14.00 9.34
CA THR A 114 -11.93 -13.57 9.20
C THR A 114 -11.61 -13.11 7.79
N VAL A 115 -12.08 -13.83 6.75
CA VAL A 115 -11.89 -13.42 5.36
C VAL A 115 -12.54 -12.07 5.08
N ILE A 116 -13.79 -11.87 5.52
CA ILE A 116 -14.50 -10.59 5.36
C ILE A 116 -13.77 -9.47 6.11
N ALA A 117 -13.33 -9.74 7.34
CA ALA A 117 -12.59 -8.77 8.14
C ALA A 117 -11.26 -8.37 7.48
N VAL A 118 -10.52 -9.33 6.90
CA VAL A 118 -9.28 -9.06 6.14
C VAL A 118 -9.56 -8.23 4.89
N LEU A 119 -10.62 -8.53 4.13
CA LEU A 119 -11.02 -7.72 2.97
C LEU A 119 -11.37 -6.29 3.38
N GLY A 120 -12.12 -6.13 4.48
CA GLY A 120 -12.41 -4.81 5.06
C GLY A 120 -11.14 -4.07 5.48
N LEU A 121 -10.21 -4.76 6.12
CA LEU A 121 -8.91 -4.20 6.50
C LEU A 121 -8.13 -3.69 5.27
N VAL A 122 -8.02 -4.51 4.22
CA VAL A 122 -7.34 -4.12 2.97
C VAL A 122 -8.02 -2.91 2.34
N TRP A 123 -9.35 -2.85 2.35
CA TRP A 123 -10.11 -1.71 1.86
C TRP A 123 -9.80 -0.43 2.63
N VAL A 124 -9.83 -0.48 3.97
CA VAL A 124 -9.48 0.67 4.83
C VAL A 124 -8.04 1.10 4.62
N MET A 125 -7.10 0.17 4.50
CA MET A 125 -5.69 0.50 4.21
C MET A 125 -5.51 1.25 2.89
N ASN A 126 -6.24 0.86 1.85
CA ASN A 126 -6.21 1.59 0.58
C ASN A 126 -6.71 3.03 0.73
N ILE A 127 -7.78 3.25 1.51
CA ILE A 127 -8.27 4.61 1.80
C ILE A 127 -7.18 5.42 2.52
N VAL A 128 -6.56 4.86 3.55
CA VAL A 128 -5.50 5.56 4.31
C VAL A 128 -4.32 5.92 3.42
N LEU A 129 -3.89 5.04 2.54
CA LEU A 129 -2.82 5.31 1.58
C LEU A 129 -3.21 6.46 0.63
N LEU A 130 -4.43 6.48 0.11
CA LEU A 130 -4.92 7.54 -0.76
C LEU A 130 -5.02 8.89 -0.04
N GLU A 131 -5.49 8.91 1.21
CA GLU A 131 -5.52 10.13 2.02
C GLU A 131 -4.11 10.67 2.28
N GLY A 132 -3.14 9.80 2.56
CA GLY A 132 -1.74 10.22 2.69
C GLY A 132 -1.18 10.86 1.41
N VAL A 133 -1.52 10.35 0.22
CA VAL A 133 -1.14 10.98 -1.06
C VAL A 133 -1.78 12.36 -1.21
N LYS A 134 -3.04 12.54 -0.78
CA LYS A 134 -3.70 13.86 -0.77
C LYS A 134 -2.99 14.85 0.14
N ILE A 135 -2.59 14.41 1.35
CA ILE A 135 -1.81 15.25 2.28
C ILE A 135 -0.51 15.71 1.60
N ASP A 136 0.22 14.82 0.94
CA ASP A 136 1.46 15.19 0.24
C ASP A 136 1.19 16.18 -0.92
N ALA A 137 0.09 16.02 -1.65
CA ALA A 137 -0.32 16.93 -2.70
C ALA A 137 -0.64 18.33 -2.14
N GLU A 138 -1.34 18.43 -1.00
CA GLU A 138 -1.63 19.72 -0.36
C GLU A 138 -0.37 20.38 0.22
N VAL A 139 0.56 19.60 0.77
CA VAL A 139 1.86 20.12 1.22
C VAL A 139 2.68 20.67 0.04
N LEU A 140 2.64 20.00 -1.11
CA LEU A 140 3.28 20.52 -2.32
C LEU A 140 2.64 21.81 -2.78
N ARG A 141 1.31 21.87 -2.83
CA ARG A 141 0.55 23.05 -3.19
C ARG A 141 0.84 24.23 -2.25
N ALA A 142 0.87 23.99 -0.94
CA ALA A 142 1.22 25.03 0.03
C ALA A 142 2.64 25.60 -0.20
N LYS A 143 3.60 24.75 -0.56
CA LYS A 143 4.96 25.19 -0.90
C LYS A 143 5.01 26.01 -2.19
N GLU A 144 4.26 25.63 -3.21
CA GLU A 144 4.16 26.39 -4.46
C GLU A 144 3.57 27.78 -4.21
N LEU A 145 2.53 27.88 -3.37
CA LEU A 145 1.94 29.17 -2.96
C LEU A 145 2.95 30.05 -2.20
N GLN A 146 3.76 29.48 -1.29
CA GLN A 146 4.82 30.21 -0.59
C GLN A 146 5.90 30.72 -1.53
N LEU A 147 6.14 30.07 -2.67
CA LEU A 147 7.06 30.53 -3.71
C LEU A 147 6.44 31.58 -4.64
N GLY A 148 5.19 32.00 -4.40
CA GLY A 148 4.48 32.99 -5.21
C GLY A 148 3.87 32.44 -6.51
N TRP A 149 3.74 31.10 -6.63
CA TRP A 149 3.11 30.49 -7.80
C TRP A 149 1.59 30.50 -7.64
N ASP A 150 0.86 30.69 -8.75
CA ASP A 150 -0.63 30.65 -8.73
C ASP A 150 -1.13 29.19 -8.66
N SER A 151 -0.90 28.56 -7.53
CA SER A 151 -1.31 27.17 -7.25
C SER A 151 -2.61 27.08 -6.45
N ALA A 152 -3.39 28.19 -6.35
CA ALA A 152 -4.62 28.21 -5.55
C ALA A 152 -5.65 27.16 -5.98
N ARG A 153 -5.74 26.88 -7.28
CA ARG A 153 -6.69 25.91 -7.85
C ARG A 153 -6.02 24.63 -8.39
N ARG A 154 -4.73 24.67 -8.71
CA ARG A 154 -4.04 23.59 -9.42
C ARG A 154 -2.54 23.63 -9.12
N ILE A 155 -1.95 22.48 -8.86
CA ILE A 155 -0.50 22.33 -8.73
C ILE A 155 0.17 22.69 -10.05
N GLN A 156 1.19 23.56 -10.01
CA GLN A 156 1.91 24.07 -11.18
C GLN A 156 3.16 23.24 -11.52
N SER A 157 3.59 22.36 -10.61
CA SER A 157 4.74 21.48 -10.83
C SER A 157 4.54 20.61 -12.08
N PRO A 158 5.58 20.45 -12.93
CA PRO A 158 5.46 19.72 -14.18
C PRO A 158 5.05 18.27 -13.96
N PRO A 159 4.10 17.74 -14.74
CA PRO A 159 3.69 16.35 -14.63
C PRO A 159 4.83 15.41 -15.08
N ARG A 160 4.91 14.23 -14.49
CA ARG A 160 5.85 13.18 -14.89
C ARG A 160 5.53 12.63 -16.27
N SER A 161 4.23 12.55 -16.61
CA SER A 161 3.72 12.08 -17.90
C SER A 161 2.53 12.93 -18.35
N ASN A 162 2.55 13.32 -19.63
CA ASN A 162 1.44 14.04 -20.27
C ASN A 162 0.33 13.09 -20.77
N ALA A 163 0.51 11.78 -20.68
CA ALA A 163 -0.44 10.80 -21.21
C ALA A 163 -1.85 10.99 -20.63
N GLY A 164 -1.97 11.20 -19.31
CA GLY A 164 -3.25 11.44 -18.65
C GLY A 164 -3.90 12.77 -19.03
N ALA A 165 -3.13 13.80 -19.37
CA ALA A 165 -3.65 15.08 -19.86
C ALA A 165 -4.17 14.92 -21.30
N LEU A 166 -3.45 14.22 -22.16
CA LEU A 166 -3.86 13.92 -23.53
C LEU A 166 -5.13 13.05 -23.56
N TRP A 167 -5.23 12.05 -22.71
CA TRP A 167 -6.43 11.24 -22.57
C TRP A 167 -7.64 12.08 -22.14
N ARG A 168 -7.51 12.93 -21.12
CA ARG A 168 -8.60 13.83 -20.68
C ARG A 168 -9.00 14.80 -21.78
N ALA A 169 -8.05 15.41 -22.47
CA ALA A 169 -8.34 16.31 -23.61
C ALA A 169 -9.09 15.57 -24.73
N LYS A 170 -8.68 14.33 -25.06
CA LYS A 170 -9.36 13.51 -26.05
C LYS A 170 -10.79 13.18 -25.65
N THR A 171 -11.02 12.81 -24.38
CA THR A 171 -12.36 12.49 -23.86
C THR A 171 -13.25 13.73 -23.82
N GLN A 172 -12.73 14.89 -23.40
CA GLN A 172 -13.46 16.15 -23.43
C GLN A 172 -13.85 16.56 -24.85
N ASN A 173 -12.91 16.52 -25.79
CA ASN A 173 -13.19 16.82 -27.20
C ASN A 173 -14.24 15.87 -27.82
N TRP A 174 -14.25 14.62 -27.41
CA TRP A 174 -15.29 13.67 -27.83
C TRP A 174 -16.65 14.04 -27.22
N ALA A 175 -16.69 14.33 -25.93
CA ALA A 175 -17.93 14.72 -25.24
C ALA A 175 -18.52 16.02 -25.81
N ASP A 176 -17.67 17.02 -26.09
CA ASP A 176 -18.09 18.30 -26.69
C ASP A 176 -18.67 18.10 -28.10
N LYS A 177 -17.99 17.31 -28.95
CA LYS A 177 -18.51 16.95 -30.29
C LYS A 177 -19.88 16.28 -30.21
N THR A 178 -20.02 15.31 -29.31
CA THR A 178 -21.29 14.59 -29.13
C THR A 178 -22.40 15.53 -28.63
N ALA A 179 -22.08 16.43 -27.70
CA ALA A 179 -23.01 17.44 -27.20
C ALA A 179 -23.50 18.37 -28.32
N HIS A 180 -22.59 18.89 -29.14
CA HIS A 180 -22.91 19.73 -30.31
C HIS A 180 -23.78 18.99 -31.34
N GLU A 181 -23.50 17.73 -31.61
CA GLU A 181 -24.33 16.90 -32.54
C GLU A 181 -25.76 16.73 -32.00
N ILE A 182 -25.91 16.45 -30.69
CA ILE A 182 -27.21 16.28 -30.07
C ILE A 182 -28.03 17.59 -30.12
N THR A 183 -27.37 18.73 -29.83
CA THR A 183 -28.01 20.04 -29.90
C THR A 183 -28.48 20.36 -31.30
N ARG A 184 -27.63 20.14 -32.32
CA ARG A 184 -27.99 20.36 -33.71
C ARG A 184 -29.17 19.51 -34.16
N ARG A 185 -29.20 18.22 -33.83
CA ARG A 185 -30.34 17.32 -34.14
C ARG A 185 -31.64 17.78 -33.50
N ARG A 186 -31.60 18.31 -32.27
CA ARG A 186 -32.77 18.89 -31.61
C ARG A 186 -33.29 20.13 -32.34
N GLU A 187 -32.42 20.99 -32.80
CA GLU A 187 -32.80 22.19 -33.56
C GLU A 187 -33.41 21.83 -34.91
N GLU A 188 -32.88 20.80 -35.60
CA GLU A 188 -33.42 20.30 -36.86
C GLU A 188 -34.81 19.65 -36.69
N GLN A 189 -35.10 19.01 -35.54
CA GLN A 189 -36.39 18.41 -35.22
C GLN A 189 -37.46 19.43 -34.77
N SER A 190 -37.06 20.61 -34.34
CA SER A 190 -37.94 21.65 -33.87
C SER A 190 -38.39 22.64 -34.95
N ARG A 191 -37.90 22.46 -36.19
CA ARG A 191 -38.27 23.21 -37.41
C ARG A 191 -39.24 22.44 -38.26
#